data_51cf1325fcf285d590fac7c74b9b6f8e
#
_entry.id   51cf1325fcf285d590fac7c74b9b6f8e
#
_cell.length_a   1.000
_cell.length_b   1.000
_cell.length_c   1.000
_cell.angle_alpha   90.00
_cell.angle_beta   90.00
_cell.angle_gamma   90.00
#
_symmetry.space_group_name_H-M   'P 1'
#
loop_
_entity.id
_entity.type
_entity.pdbx_description
1 polymer ?
#
loop_
_entity_poly.entity_id
_entity_poly.type
_entity_poly.pdbx_seq_one_letter_code
_entity_poly.pdbx_strand_id
1 'polypeptide(L)'
;MQSTLRAELWDKLHFILGHSTDRMIRGELLYDGLIETGLLKKALLHVTETHPVLHSSFRDHFLYPYWEIRDYSIDDILTVTLTDDPGQVRDDFMNQVIPADCNVQYKAAVINHDGRSLLCVMLNHMCLDGRALHTFFYQIALCYSRVCEGLPLPVLETGSRAHSMIYSGLPFSDRIRARLLLRNITRLKEKRTFAYTREGPSDHLRIMRQKWEDVAYIKMREAAKRTGFTVNDMLLACYIQALSETCDFPAEKPLTITCMVDNRRHIKQSARIGLTNHVGLLQVRIDRYGSTIGDTVRRVHEVTTREKKKRFFGLQGI
;
A
#
# COMPACT_ATOMS: atom_id res chain seq x y z
N MET A 1 -5.52 -15.08 -26.85
CA MET A 1 -5.28 -14.13 -25.74
C MET A 1 -4.33 -14.76 -24.75
N GLN A 2 -3.42 -13.99 -24.16
CA GLN A 2 -2.53 -14.50 -23.12
C GLN A 2 -3.39 -14.79 -21.88
N SER A 3 -3.51 -16.07 -21.49
CA SER A 3 -4.32 -16.50 -20.36
C SER A 3 -3.62 -16.35 -19.01
N THR A 4 -2.36 -15.90 -19.01
CA THR A 4 -1.54 -15.80 -17.81
C THR A 4 -0.69 -14.54 -17.80
N LEU A 5 -0.39 -14.03 -16.57
CA LEU A 5 0.56 -12.95 -16.33
C LEU A 5 1.70 -13.48 -15.46
N ARG A 6 2.90 -12.99 -15.70
CA ARG A 6 4.04 -13.31 -14.84
C ARG A 6 3.82 -12.71 -13.45
N ALA A 7 4.09 -13.51 -12.41
CA ALA A 7 4.17 -12.98 -11.06
C ALA A 7 5.49 -12.22 -10.85
N GLU A 8 5.39 -11.02 -10.31
CA GLU A 8 6.52 -10.19 -9.98
C GLU A 8 7.06 -10.51 -8.56
N LEU A 9 8.23 -9.96 -8.22
CA LEU A 9 8.89 -10.26 -6.96
C LEU A 9 8.00 -9.98 -5.74
N TRP A 10 7.33 -8.82 -5.73
CA TRP A 10 6.46 -8.44 -4.63
C TRP A 10 5.19 -9.28 -4.54
N ASP A 11 4.67 -9.77 -5.67
CA ASP A 11 3.54 -10.71 -5.67
C ASP A 11 3.89 -11.96 -4.84
N LYS A 12 5.08 -12.53 -5.08
CA LYS A 12 5.59 -13.70 -4.35
C LYS A 12 5.85 -13.41 -2.88
N LEU A 13 6.49 -12.27 -2.58
CA LEU A 13 6.78 -11.89 -1.20
C LEU A 13 5.49 -11.71 -0.39
N HIS A 14 4.50 -11.02 -0.93
CA HIS A 14 3.21 -10.88 -0.26
C HIS A 14 2.46 -12.19 -0.13
N PHE A 15 2.58 -13.11 -1.10
CA PHE A 15 2.03 -14.45 -0.97
C PHE A 15 2.63 -15.19 0.22
N ILE A 16 3.96 -15.22 0.33
CA ILE A 16 4.66 -15.88 1.44
C ILE A 16 4.33 -15.22 2.78
N LEU A 17 4.37 -13.87 2.85
CA LEU A 17 4.07 -13.13 4.06
C LEU A 17 2.59 -13.24 4.48
N GLY A 18 1.70 -13.50 3.54
CA GLY A 18 0.26 -13.66 3.80
C GLY A 18 -0.11 -14.82 4.71
N HIS A 19 0.82 -15.75 4.96
CA HIS A 19 0.63 -16.81 5.96
C HIS A 19 0.78 -16.31 7.40
N SER A 20 1.40 -15.15 7.60
CA SER A 20 1.69 -14.59 8.94
C SER A 20 1.17 -13.17 9.13
N THR A 21 0.77 -12.49 8.07
CA THR A 21 0.31 -11.11 8.12
C THR A 21 -0.91 -10.90 7.24
N ASP A 22 -1.74 -9.91 7.59
CA ASP A 22 -2.80 -9.45 6.70
C ASP A 22 -2.17 -8.79 5.45
N ARG A 23 -2.63 -9.24 4.28
CA ARG A 23 -2.17 -8.76 2.98
C ARG A 23 -3.22 -7.94 2.23
N MET A 24 -4.20 -7.39 2.92
CA MET A 24 -5.21 -6.56 2.29
C MET A 24 -4.85 -5.08 2.43
N ILE A 25 -4.98 -4.35 1.33
CA ILE A 25 -5.06 -2.89 1.37
C ILE A 25 -6.52 -2.49 1.39
N ARG A 26 -6.87 -1.54 2.22
CA ARG A 26 -8.23 -1.07 2.42
C ARG A 26 -8.31 0.42 2.21
N GLY A 27 -9.41 0.87 1.61
CA GLY A 27 -9.72 2.28 1.41
C GLY A 27 -11.19 2.55 1.64
N GLU A 28 -11.49 3.72 2.18
CA GLU A 28 -12.83 4.21 2.44
C GLU A 28 -12.98 5.60 1.83
N LEU A 29 -14.08 5.81 1.11
CA LEU A 29 -14.45 7.10 0.51
C LEU A 29 -15.87 7.44 0.92
N LEU A 30 -16.03 8.53 1.65
CA LEU A 30 -17.34 9.04 2.06
C LEU A 30 -17.82 10.07 1.04
N TYR A 31 -19.04 9.88 0.58
CA TYR A 31 -19.75 10.79 -0.33
C TYR A 31 -20.90 11.48 0.39
N ASP A 32 -21.08 12.77 0.18
CA ASP A 32 -22.16 13.55 0.76
C ASP A 32 -23.52 13.32 0.07
N GLY A 33 -23.58 12.47 -0.94
CA GLY A 33 -24.78 12.04 -1.66
C GLY A 33 -24.76 10.54 -1.93
N LEU A 34 -25.80 10.05 -2.58
CA LEU A 34 -25.89 8.64 -2.98
C LEU A 34 -25.09 8.38 -4.26
N ILE A 35 -24.31 7.32 -4.23
CA ILE A 35 -23.61 6.81 -5.42
C ILE A 35 -24.65 6.11 -6.32
N GLU A 36 -24.67 6.53 -7.60
CA GLU A 36 -25.46 5.83 -8.61
C GLU A 36 -24.78 4.50 -8.95
N THR A 37 -25.34 3.41 -8.45
CA THR A 37 -24.71 2.09 -8.46
C THR A 37 -24.52 1.53 -9.87
N GLY A 38 -25.47 1.79 -10.80
CA GLY A 38 -25.36 1.34 -12.18
C GLY A 38 -24.19 1.97 -12.93
N LEU A 39 -23.95 3.27 -12.66
CA LEU A 39 -22.80 3.99 -13.22
C LEU A 39 -21.47 3.55 -12.57
N LEU A 40 -21.49 3.28 -11.26
CA LEU A 40 -20.32 2.74 -10.57
C LEU A 40 -19.95 1.35 -11.10
N LYS A 41 -20.93 0.47 -11.36
CA LYS A 41 -20.70 -0.84 -11.98
C LYS A 41 -19.97 -0.71 -13.32
N LYS A 42 -20.37 0.23 -14.18
CA LYS A 42 -19.70 0.48 -15.48
C LYS A 42 -18.24 0.93 -15.28
N ALA A 43 -17.99 1.81 -14.32
CA ALA A 43 -16.64 2.29 -14.02
C ALA A 43 -15.74 1.16 -13.50
N LEU A 44 -16.24 0.35 -12.56
CA LEU A 44 -15.51 -0.78 -12.00
C LEU A 44 -15.18 -1.82 -13.06
N LEU A 45 -16.14 -2.19 -13.91
CA LEU A 45 -15.92 -3.14 -15.01
C LEU A 45 -14.81 -2.64 -15.95
N HIS A 46 -14.88 -1.38 -16.38
CA HIS A 46 -13.89 -0.81 -17.28
C HIS A 46 -12.47 -0.81 -16.69
N VAL A 47 -12.32 -0.45 -15.41
CA VAL A 47 -11.03 -0.50 -14.72
C VAL A 47 -10.54 -1.93 -14.54
N THR A 48 -11.42 -2.87 -14.22
CA THR A 48 -11.07 -4.29 -14.05
C THR A 48 -10.59 -4.91 -15.35
N GLU A 49 -11.30 -4.68 -16.45
CA GLU A 49 -10.93 -5.15 -17.79
C GLU A 49 -9.59 -4.56 -18.26
N THR A 50 -9.31 -3.30 -17.90
CA THR A 50 -8.04 -2.65 -18.23
C THR A 50 -6.86 -3.27 -17.50
N HIS A 51 -7.06 -3.80 -16.30
CA HIS A 51 -6.00 -4.31 -15.44
C HIS A 51 -6.21 -5.80 -15.13
N PRO A 52 -5.75 -6.72 -16.00
CA PRO A 52 -6.03 -8.16 -15.85
C PRO A 52 -5.63 -8.78 -14.51
N VAL A 53 -4.65 -8.22 -13.79
CA VAL A 53 -4.28 -8.71 -12.46
C VAL A 53 -5.43 -8.63 -11.45
N LEU A 54 -6.39 -7.70 -11.65
CA LEU A 54 -7.53 -7.53 -10.75
C LEU A 54 -8.57 -8.66 -10.86
N HIS A 55 -8.57 -9.37 -12.00
CA HIS A 55 -9.41 -10.54 -12.23
C HIS A 55 -8.58 -11.76 -12.59
N SER A 56 -7.59 -12.07 -11.76
CA SER A 56 -6.68 -13.20 -11.94
C SER A 56 -6.51 -13.96 -10.64
N SER A 57 -6.37 -15.26 -10.75
CA SER A 57 -6.06 -16.20 -9.67
C SER A 57 -4.55 -16.38 -9.58
N PHE A 58 -3.96 -16.21 -8.41
CA PHE A 58 -2.54 -16.49 -8.22
C PHE A 58 -2.29 -18.00 -8.15
N ARG A 59 -1.28 -18.45 -8.87
CA ARG A 59 -0.83 -19.84 -8.90
C ARG A 59 0.58 -19.92 -8.35
N ASP A 60 0.69 -20.52 -7.17
CA ASP A 60 1.99 -20.77 -6.55
C ASP A 60 2.65 -21.97 -7.23
N HIS A 61 3.55 -21.67 -8.16
CA HIS A 61 4.38 -22.67 -8.82
C HIS A 61 5.82 -22.54 -8.34
N PHE A 62 6.44 -23.62 -7.94
CA PHE A 62 7.76 -23.65 -7.31
C PHE A 62 8.83 -22.83 -8.05
N LEU A 63 8.89 -22.94 -9.38
CA LEU A 63 9.88 -22.21 -10.18
C LEU A 63 9.33 -20.88 -10.72
N TYR A 64 8.11 -20.88 -11.22
CA TYR A 64 7.52 -19.77 -11.97
C TYR A 64 6.08 -19.50 -11.54
N PRO A 65 5.85 -18.92 -10.35
CA PRO A 65 4.51 -18.52 -9.97
C PRO A 65 3.95 -17.48 -10.96
N TYR A 66 2.64 -17.53 -11.19
CA TYR A 66 1.98 -16.74 -12.20
C TYR A 66 0.54 -16.39 -11.78
N TRP A 67 -0.04 -15.43 -12.49
CA TRP A 67 -1.45 -15.09 -12.39
C TRP A 67 -2.18 -15.71 -13.57
N GLU A 68 -3.26 -16.40 -13.32
CA GLU A 68 -4.15 -16.96 -14.31
C GLU A 68 -5.37 -16.06 -14.45
N ILE A 69 -5.56 -15.47 -15.65
CA ILE A 69 -6.69 -14.59 -15.93
C ILE A 69 -7.98 -15.40 -15.86
N ARG A 70 -8.99 -14.88 -15.16
CA ARG A 70 -10.26 -15.53 -14.89
C ARG A 70 -11.44 -14.73 -15.39
N ASP A 71 -12.50 -15.44 -15.72
CA ASP A 71 -13.81 -14.84 -15.90
C ASP A 71 -14.36 -14.43 -14.52
N TYR A 72 -15.11 -13.37 -14.49
CA TYR A 72 -15.71 -12.81 -13.29
C TYR A 72 -17.04 -12.13 -13.60
N SER A 73 -17.87 -11.97 -12.57
CA SER A 73 -19.06 -11.13 -12.59
C SER A 73 -18.86 -9.85 -11.79
N ILE A 74 -19.60 -8.81 -12.12
CA ILE A 74 -19.59 -7.59 -11.29
C ILE A 74 -20.08 -7.86 -9.86
N ASP A 75 -20.91 -8.87 -9.69
CA ASP A 75 -21.45 -9.27 -8.38
C ASP A 75 -20.38 -10.01 -7.52
N ASP A 76 -19.29 -10.50 -8.11
CA ASP A 76 -18.11 -10.99 -7.39
C ASP A 76 -17.33 -9.82 -6.75
N ILE A 77 -17.51 -8.61 -7.29
CA ILE A 77 -16.75 -7.41 -6.93
C ILE A 77 -17.57 -6.50 -6.04
N LEU A 78 -18.80 -6.16 -6.42
CA LEU A 78 -19.56 -5.06 -5.83
C LEU A 78 -20.78 -5.56 -5.06
N THR A 79 -20.84 -5.21 -3.78
CA THR A 79 -22.04 -5.32 -2.95
C THR A 79 -22.62 -3.93 -2.66
N VAL A 80 -23.96 -3.86 -2.54
CA VAL A 80 -24.67 -2.60 -2.21
C VAL A 80 -25.60 -2.90 -1.07
N THR A 81 -25.50 -2.14 0.00
CA THR A 81 -26.31 -2.33 1.23
C THR A 81 -26.90 -0.99 1.67
N LEU A 82 -28.19 -1.02 2.00
CA LEU A 82 -28.86 0.06 2.74
C LEU A 82 -29.00 -0.42 4.19
N THR A 83 -28.57 0.37 5.16
CA THR A 83 -28.52 -0.05 6.56
C THR A 83 -28.64 1.13 7.51
N ASP A 84 -29.17 0.86 8.71
CA ASP A 84 -29.17 1.80 9.84
C ASP A 84 -27.89 1.72 10.68
N ASP A 85 -27.07 0.66 10.48
CA ASP A 85 -25.76 0.52 11.12
C ASP A 85 -24.64 0.40 10.08
N PRO A 86 -24.20 1.54 9.49
CA PRO A 86 -23.13 1.54 8.51
C PRO A 86 -21.78 1.16 9.10
N GLY A 87 -21.61 1.33 10.42
CA GLY A 87 -20.39 0.98 11.14
C GLY A 87 -20.16 -0.53 11.16
N GLN A 88 -21.16 -1.30 11.52
CA GLN A 88 -21.05 -2.76 11.57
C GLN A 88 -20.85 -3.34 10.18
N VAL A 89 -21.65 -2.92 9.18
CA VAL A 89 -21.53 -3.42 7.80
C VAL A 89 -20.15 -3.10 7.21
N ARG A 90 -19.63 -1.90 7.47
CA ARG A 90 -18.27 -1.52 7.08
C ARG A 90 -17.22 -2.42 7.73
N ASP A 91 -17.31 -2.63 9.03
CA ASP A 91 -16.32 -3.41 9.77
C ASP A 91 -16.36 -4.89 9.36
N ASP A 92 -17.53 -5.45 9.13
CA ASP A 92 -17.70 -6.81 8.60
C ASP A 92 -17.09 -6.96 7.20
N PHE A 93 -17.28 -5.96 6.34
CA PHE A 93 -16.65 -5.96 5.01
C PHE A 93 -15.14 -5.82 5.11
N MET A 94 -14.65 -4.87 5.90
CA MET A 94 -13.22 -4.56 6.01
C MET A 94 -12.40 -5.64 6.72
N ASN A 95 -13.04 -6.50 7.51
CA ASN A 95 -12.37 -7.62 8.19
C ASN A 95 -12.22 -8.87 7.29
N GLN A 96 -12.79 -8.86 6.09
CA GLN A 96 -12.63 -9.96 5.14
C GLN A 96 -11.19 -10.05 4.61
N VAL A 97 -10.87 -11.22 4.08
CA VAL A 97 -9.61 -11.49 3.36
C VAL A 97 -9.95 -12.08 2.01
N ILE A 98 -9.30 -11.62 0.96
CA ILE A 98 -9.41 -12.19 -0.38
C ILE A 98 -8.31 -13.23 -0.53
N PRO A 99 -8.65 -14.53 -0.68
CA PRO A 99 -7.67 -15.56 -1.00
C PRO A 99 -6.94 -15.26 -2.32
N ALA A 100 -5.65 -15.62 -2.40
CA ALA A 100 -4.85 -15.32 -3.59
C ALA A 100 -5.33 -16.08 -4.84
N ASP A 101 -6.00 -17.20 -4.65
CA ASP A 101 -6.55 -18.07 -5.70
C ASP A 101 -8.00 -17.72 -6.11
N CYS A 102 -8.60 -16.67 -5.54
CA CYS A 102 -9.88 -16.15 -6.00
C CYS A 102 -9.79 -15.59 -7.42
N ASN A 103 -10.94 -15.59 -8.13
CA ASN A 103 -11.01 -15.05 -9.50
C ASN A 103 -10.85 -13.53 -9.53
N VAL A 104 -11.24 -12.82 -8.48
CA VAL A 104 -11.08 -11.37 -8.34
C VAL A 104 -10.17 -11.04 -7.17
N GLN A 105 -9.33 -10.03 -7.33
CA GLN A 105 -8.34 -9.64 -6.34
C GLN A 105 -8.72 -8.35 -5.60
N TYR A 106 -9.95 -7.88 -5.80
CA TYR A 106 -10.51 -6.79 -5.01
C TYR A 106 -12.02 -6.95 -4.85
N LYS A 107 -12.54 -6.30 -3.83
CA LYS A 107 -13.98 -6.17 -3.57
C LYS A 107 -14.32 -4.74 -3.22
N ALA A 108 -15.51 -4.32 -3.53
CA ALA A 108 -16.07 -3.03 -3.20
C ALA A 108 -17.44 -3.19 -2.55
N ALA A 109 -17.75 -2.33 -1.58
CA ALA A 109 -19.07 -2.24 -0.97
C ALA A 109 -19.55 -0.79 -0.97
N VAL A 110 -20.74 -0.55 -1.46
CA VAL A 110 -21.47 0.72 -1.29
C VAL A 110 -22.42 0.54 -0.14
N ILE A 111 -22.19 1.29 0.93
CA ILE A 111 -23.03 1.29 2.13
C ILE A 111 -23.78 2.63 2.16
N ASN A 112 -25.10 2.55 2.00
CA ASN A 112 -25.98 3.72 1.99
C ASN A 112 -26.61 3.91 3.37
N HIS A 113 -26.54 5.14 3.88
CA HIS A 113 -27.11 5.54 5.14
C HIS A 113 -27.40 7.04 5.13
N ASP A 114 -28.59 7.47 5.57
CA ASP A 114 -29.02 8.87 5.70
C ASP A 114 -28.70 9.75 4.48
N GLY A 115 -29.01 9.25 3.27
CA GLY A 115 -28.81 9.97 2.03
C GLY A 115 -27.34 10.11 1.59
N ARG A 116 -26.42 9.41 2.24
CA ARG A 116 -24.98 9.38 1.94
C ARG A 116 -24.54 7.99 1.56
N SER A 117 -23.43 7.90 0.86
CA SER A 117 -22.79 6.63 0.52
C SER A 117 -21.36 6.57 1.06
N LEU A 118 -21.05 5.45 1.68
CA LEU A 118 -19.67 5.06 2.00
C LEU A 118 -19.23 3.99 0.99
N LEU A 119 -18.22 4.29 0.18
CA LEU A 119 -17.58 3.31 -0.68
C LEU A 119 -16.39 2.71 0.05
N CYS A 120 -16.50 1.44 0.40
CA CYS A 120 -15.42 0.64 0.95
C CYS A 120 -14.78 -0.19 -0.17
N VAL A 121 -13.47 -0.24 -0.22
CA VAL A 121 -12.73 -1.06 -1.18
C VAL A 121 -11.64 -1.82 -0.45
N MET A 122 -11.53 -3.09 -0.73
CA MET A 122 -10.50 -3.99 -0.25
C MET A 122 -9.81 -4.65 -1.43
N LEU A 123 -8.47 -4.61 -1.44
CA LEU A 123 -7.64 -5.20 -2.50
C LEU A 123 -6.55 -6.08 -1.92
N ASN A 124 -6.21 -7.12 -2.65
CA ASN A 124 -5.06 -7.94 -2.32
C ASN A 124 -3.76 -7.17 -2.62
N HIS A 125 -2.93 -6.95 -1.59
CA HIS A 125 -1.67 -6.20 -1.69
C HIS A 125 -0.65 -6.86 -2.63
N MET A 126 -0.88 -8.12 -3.02
CA MET A 126 -0.09 -8.76 -4.08
C MET A 126 -0.22 -8.00 -5.41
N CYS A 127 -1.37 -7.39 -5.70
CA CYS A 127 -1.63 -6.75 -6.99
C CYS A 127 -1.00 -5.37 -7.12
N LEU A 128 -0.95 -4.60 -6.01
CA LEU A 128 -0.57 -3.20 -6.03
C LEU A 128 -0.15 -2.68 -4.67
N ASP A 129 0.63 -1.60 -4.67
CA ASP A 129 1.02 -0.86 -3.47
C ASP A 129 0.13 0.38 -3.22
N GLY A 130 0.39 1.09 -2.12
CA GLY A 130 -0.38 2.28 -1.75
C GLY A 130 -0.37 3.37 -2.82
N ARG A 131 0.71 3.54 -3.60
CA ARG A 131 0.75 4.52 -4.70
C ARG A 131 -0.13 4.07 -5.87
N ALA A 132 -0.09 2.81 -6.22
CA ALA A 132 -0.96 2.25 -7.25
C ALA A 132 -2.43 2.22 -6.82
N LEU A 133 -2.72 2.10 -5.52
CA LEU A 133 -4.07 2.26 -4.97
C LEU A 133 -4.64 3.65 -5.29
N HIS A 134 -3.86 4.72 -5.13
CA HIS A 134 -4.30 6.06 -5.54
C HIS A 134 -4.61 6.13 -7.03
N THR A 135 -3.80 5.48 -7.87
CA THR A 135 -4.07 5.40 -9.32
C THR A 135 -5.37 4.66 -9.60
N PHE A 136 -5.60 3.54 -8.92
CA PHE A 136 -6.83 2.75 -9.03
C PHE A 136 -8.07 3.58 -8.66
N PHE A 137 -8.06 4.25 -7.51
CA PHE A 137 -9.18 5.13 -7.12
C PHE A 137 -9.39 6.29 -8.09
N TYR A 138 -8.30 6.90 -8.57
CA TYR A 138 -8.38 7.97 -9.56
C TYR A 138 -9.03 7.49 -10.85
N GLN A 139 -8.68 6.30 -11.35
CA GLN A 139 -9.27 5.72 -12.55
C GLN A 139 -10.76 5.42 -12.36
N ILE A 140 -11.17 4.87 -11.21
CA ILE A 140 -12.58 4.64 -10.89
C ILE A 140 -13.33 5.97 -10.86
N ALA A 141 -12.82 6.97 -10.14
CA ALA A 141 -13.44 8.28 -10.04
C ALA A 141 -13.56 8.97 -11.41
N LEU A 142 -12.52 8.90 -12.23
CA LEU A 142 -12.53 9.45 -13.60
C LEU A 142 -13.59 8.76 -14.46
N CYS A 143 -13.64 7.44 -14.45
CA CYS A 143 -14.64 6.67 -15.22
C CYS A 143 -16.05 6.98 -14.72
N TYR A 144 -16.25 6.98 -13.40
CA TYR A 144 -17.53 7.28 -12.80
C TYR A 144 -18.04 8.71 -13.15
N SER A 145 -17.18 9.72 -12.99
CA SER A 145 -17.55 11.11 -13.34
C SER A 145 -17.93 11.24 -14.81
N ARG A 146 -17.17 10.65 -15.71
CA ARG A 146 -17.47 10.69 -17.15
C ARG A 146 -18.81 10.05 -17.49
N VAL A 147 -19.12 8.90 -16.91
CA VAL A 147 -20.42 8.25 -17.17
C VAL A 147 -21.58 9.01 -16.52
N CYS A 148 -21.38 9.67 -15.38
CA CYS A 148 -22.37 10.58 -14.79
C CYS A 148 -22.67 11.78 -15.71
N GLU A 149 -21.66 12.28 -16.41
CA GLU A 149 -21.78 13.38 -17.37
C GLU A 149 -22.30 12.91 -18.77
N GLY A 150 -22.60 11.63 -18.93
CA GLY A 150 -23.03 11.05 -20.21
C GLY A 150 -21.90 10.98 -21.26
N LEU A 151 -20.64 11.13 -20.82
CA LEU A 151 -19.46 11.08 -21.69
C LEU A 151 -18.96 9.63 -21.87
N PRO A 152 -18.26 9.32 -22.97
CA PRO A 152 -17.66 8.00 -23.16
C PRO A 152 -16.59 7.73 -22.12
N LEU A 153 -16.43 6.44 -21.76
CA LEU A 153 -15.36 5.99 -20.86
C LEU A 153 -13.99 6.39 -21.41
N PRO A 154 -13.05 6.80 -20.55
CA PRO A 154 -11.72 7.20 -20.99
C PRO A 154 -10.91 5.99 -21.42
N VAL A 155 -9.98 6.19 -22.35
CA VAL A 155 -8.99 5.17 -22.67
C VAL A 155 -8.02 5.09 -21.47
N LEU A 156 -8.03 3.97 -20.77
CA LEU A 156 -7.09 3.68 -19.71
C LEU A 156 -5.92 2.85 -20.24
N GLU A 157 -4.76 3.01 -19.65
CA GLU A 157 -3.57 2.25 -20.03
C GLU A 157 -3.28 1.16 -18.99
N THR A 158 -3.14 -0.08 -19.45
CA THR A 158 -2.75 -1.21 -18.61
C THR A 158 -1.38 -0.97 -17.95
N GLY A 159 -0.42 -0.44 -18.73
CA GLY A 159 0.95 -0.25 -18.27
C GLY A 159 1.68 -1.57 -17.95
N SER A 160 2.95 -1.47 -17.60
CA SER A 160 3.76 -2.63 -17.23
C SER A 160 3.78 -2.84 -15.72
N ARG A 161 3.73 -4.12 -15.29
CA ARG A 161 3.90 -4.53 -13.89
C ARG A 161 5.34 -4.94 -13.57
N ALA A 162 6.22 -5.02 -14.58
CA ALA A 162 7.56 -5.57 -14.43
C ALA A 162 8.38 -4.84 -13.37
N HIS A 163 8.80 -5.57 -12.33
CA HIS A 163 9.65 -5.03 -11.27
C HIS A 163 10.97 -4.45 -11.81
N SER A 164 11.50 -5.02 -12.88
CA SER A 164 12.72 -4.54 -13.52
C SER A 164 12.64 -3.10 -14.04
N MET A 165 11.44 -2.54 -14.18
CA MET A 165 11.25 -1.14 -14.59
C MET A 165 11.90 -0.15 -13.62
N ILE A 166 11.99 -0.46 -12.33
CA ILE A 166 12.64 0.41 -11.33
C ILE A 166 14.12 0.71 -11.66
N TYR A 167 14.74 -0.13 -12.49
CA TYR A 167 16.12 0.09 -12.94
C TYR A 167 16.20 0.82 -14.29
N SER A 168 15.07 1.08 -14.95
CA SER A 168 15.05 1.61 -16.33
C SER A 168 15.64 3.01 -16.45
N GLY A 169 15.51 3.84 -15.41
CA GLY A 169 16.09 5.19 -15.34
C GLY A 169 17.58 5.23 -14.99
N LEU A 170 18.16 4.09 -14.58
CA LEU A 170 19.57 4.03 -14.17
C LEU A 170 20.49 3.76 -15.38
N PRO A 171 21.71 4.35 -15.42
CA PRO A 171 22.76 3.94 -16.33
C PRO A 171 23.09 2.46 -16.21
N PHE A 172 23.61 1.85 -17.28
CA PHE A 172 23.86 0.39 -17.31
C PHE A 172 24.78 -0.09 -16.17
N SER A 173 25.88 0.65 -15.92
CA SER A 173 26.80 0.34 -14.81
C SER A 173 26.11 0.36 -13.44
N ASP A 174 25.15 1.26 -13.26
CA ASP A 174 24.40 1.37 -12.01
C ASP A 174 23.35 0.29 -11.84
N ARG A 175 22.78 -0.21 -12.93
CA ARG A 175 21.89 -1.38 -12.88
C ARG A 175 22.61 -2.61 -12.34
N ILE A 176 23.85 -2.82 -12.77
CA ILE A 176 24.69 -3.92 -12.27
C ILE A 176 25.00 -3.69 -10.80
N ARG A 177 25.46 -2.49 -10.43
CA ARG A 177 25.77 -2.14 -9.02
C ARG A 177 24.57 -2.28 -8.10
N ALA A 178 23.40 -1.77 -8.51
CA ALA A 178 22.17 -1.89 -7.74
C ALA A 178 21.81 -3.37 -7.49
N ARG A 179 21.89 -4.23 -8.52
CA ARG A 179 21.64 -5.68 -8.38
C ARG A 179 22.66 -6.38 -7.49
N LEU A 180 23.90 -5.97 -7.49
CA LEU A 180 24.92 -6.52 -6.60
C LEU A 180 24.72 -6.08 -5.14
N LEU A 181 24.23 -4.84 -4.92
CA LEU A 181 23.90 -4.35 -3.58
C LEU A 181 22.70 -5.09 -2.96
N LEU A 182 21.79 -5.60 -3.78
CA LEU A 182 20.68 -6.45 -3.31
C LEU A 182 21.15 -7.72 -2.61
N ARG A 183 22.33 -8.23 -2.95
CA ARG A 183 22.94 -9.39 -2.27
C ARG A 183 23.47 -9.06 -0.87
N ASN A 184 23.72 -7.79 -0.59
CA ASN A 184 24.19 -7.29 0.70
C ASN A 184 23.03 -6.75 1.54
N ILE A 185 21.93 -7.50 1.63
CA ILE A 185 20.90 -7.20 2.63
C ILE A 185 21.59 -7.21 3.97
N THR A 186 21.68 -6.04 4.58
CA THR A 186 22.22 -5.92 5.94
C THR A 186 21.35 -6.82 6.81
N ARG A 187 21.87 -7.99 7.16
CA ARG A 187 21.19 -8.87 8.11
C ARG A 187 20.96 -8.04 9.35
N LEU A 188 19.70 -7.86 9.71
CA LEU A 188 19.35 -7.24 10.97
C LEU A 188 20.08 -8.00 12.05
N LYS A 189 21.18 -7.44 12.56
CA LYS A 189 22.00 -8.05 13.60
C LYS A 189 21.25 -8.14 14.93
N GLU A 190 20.13 -7.43 15.02
CA GLU A 190 19.35 -7.29 16.23
C GLU A 190 18.12 -8.18 16.14
N LYS A 191 18.21 -9.33 16.79
CA LYS A 191 17.04 -10.17 17.06
C LYS A 191 16.24 -9.51 18.18
N ARG A 192 15.24 -8.71 17.83
CA ARG A 192 14.28 -8.17 18.78
C ARG A 192 12.89 -8.59 18.39
N THR A 193 12.27 -9.33 19.26
CA THR A 193 10.84 -9.55 19.27
C THR A 193 10.23 -8.44 20.11
N PHE A 194 9.20 -7.77 19.58
CA PHE A 194 8.33 -6.96 20.42
C PHE A 194 7.67 -7.89 21.44
N ALA A 195 7.46 -7.39 22.65
CA ALA A 195 6.84 -8.14 23.74
C ALA A 195 5.34 -8.48 23.51
N TYR A 196 4.84 -8.22 22.30
CA TYR A 196 3.52 -8.66 21.88
C TYR A 196 3.57 -10.14 21.51
N THR A 197 3.32 -10.97 22.49
CA THR A 197 2.86 -12.32 22.19
C THR A 197 1.44 -12.19 21.64
N ARG A 198 1.26 -12.67 20.43
CA ARG A 198 -0.06 -12.80 19.84
C ARG A 198 -0.77 -13.93 20.57
N GLU A 199 -1.51 -13.61 21.63
CA GLU A 199 -2.40 -14.53 22.27
C GLU A 199 -3.76 -14.44 21.57
N GLY A 200 -4.21 -15.53 20.98
CA GLY A 200 -5.52 -15.65 20.34
C GLY A 200 -5.46 -16.03 18.85
N PRO A 201 -6.62 -16.44 18.29
CA PRO A 201 -6.74 -16.78 16.89
C PRO A 201 -6.44 -15.57 15.99
N SER A 202 -5.79 -15.84 14.86
CA SER A 202 -5.34 -14.82 13.89
C SER A 202 -6.45 -14.18 13.05
N ASP A 203 -7.67 -14.60 13.25
CA ASP A 203 -8.86 -14.32 12.47
C ASP A 203 -9.64 -13.07 12.94
N HIS A 204 -9.29 -12.53 14.11
CA HIS A 204 -9.90 -11.30 14.61
C HIS A 204 -9.04 -10.07 14.29
N LEU A 205 -9.12 -9.60 13.06
CA LEU A 205 -8.54 -8.32 12.68
C LEU A 205 -9.35 -7.18 13.30
N ARG A 206 -8.69 -6.27 14.01
CA ARG A 206 -9.29 -5.04 14.51
C ARG A 206 -8.68 -3.84 13.82
N ILE A 207 -9.48 -3.09 13.09
CA ILE A 207 -9.05 -1.85 12.44
C ILE A 207 -9.37 -0.70 13.38
N MET A 208 -8.31 -0.01 13.83
CA MET A 208 -8.46 1.23 14.61
C MET A 208 -8.35 2.43 13.67
N ARG A 209 -9.26 3.39 13.83
CA ARG A 209 -9.30 4.62 13.05
C ARG A 209 -9.17 5.80 13.98
N GLN A 210 -8.26 6.69 13.63
CA GLN A 210 -8.11 7.98 14.30
C GLN A 210 -8.16 9.08 13.23
N LYS A 211 -9.17 9.92 13.30
CA LYS A 211 -9.26 11.12 12.45
C LYS A 211 -8.64 12.29 13.23
N TRP A 212 -7.68 12.95 12.61
CA TRP A 212 -7.17 14.21 13.11
C TRP A 212 -7.87 15.36 12.42
N GLU A 213 -8.08 16.44 13.15
CA GLU A 213 -8.58 17.67 12.56
C GLU A 213 -7.54 18.27 11.62
N ASP A 214 -7.99 18.92 10.56
CA ASP A 214 -7.11 19.55 9.56
C ASP A 214 -6.11 20.52 10.19
N VAL A 215 -6.55 21.23 11.25
CA VAL A 215 -5.70 22.15 12.04
C VAL A 215 -4.47 21.43 12.62
N ALA A 216 -4.62 20.22 13.11
CA ALA A 216 -3.50 19.45 13.69
C ALA A 216 -2.47 19.10 12.61
N TYR A 217 -2.93 18.67 11.43
CA TYR A 217 -2.06 18.38 10.31
C TYR A 217 -1.34 19.63 9.76
N ILE A 218 -2.06 20.76 9.64
CA ILE A 218 -1.48 22.04 9.21
C ILE A 218 -0.38 22.47 10.19
N LYS A 219 -0.65 22.45 11.49
CA LYS A 219 0.35 22.79 12.52
C LYS A 219 1.60 21.88 12.44
N MET A 220 1.41 20.58 12.22
CA MET A 220 2.52 19.65 12.05
C MET A 220 3.36 19.98 10.80
N ARG A 221 2.72 20.29 9.66
CA ARG A 221 3.42 20.71 8.44
C ARG A 221 4.19 22.01 8.62
N GLU A 222 3.61 23.00 9.29
CA GLU A 222 4.25 24.27 9.59
C GLU A 222 5.46 24.07 10.53
N ALA A 223 5.32 23.24 11.57
CA ALA A 223 6.41 22.88 12.46
C ALA A 223 7.55 22.19 11.69
N ALA A 224 7.24 21.22 10.82
CA ALA A 224 8.20 20.55 9.97
C ALA A 224 8.94 21.55 9.09
N LYS A 225 8.23 22.46 8.40
CA LYS A 225 8.82 23.49 7.55
C LYS A 225 9.73 24.44 8.33
N ARG A 226 9.30 24.89 9.52
CA ARG A 226 10.05 25.82 10.37
C ARG A 226 11.35 25.21 10.91
N THR A 227 11.34 23.91 11.21
CA THR A 227 12.48 23.19 11.79
C THR A 227 13.39 22.52 10.73
N GLY A 228 13.00 22.54 9.45
CA GLY A 228 13.73 21.86 8.38
C GLY A 228 13.56 20.33 8.37
N PHE A 229 12.70 19.79 9.24
CA PHE A 229 12.36 18.37 9.28
C PHE A 229 11.25 18.03 8.26
N THR A 230 11.08 16.76 7.96
CA THR A 230 9.90 16.30 7.19
C THR A 230 8.81 15.81 8.12
N VAL A 231 7.55 15.88 7.66
CA VAL A 231 6.41 15.27 8.37
C VAL A 231 6.67 13.79 8.66
N ASN A 232 7.29 13.10 7.72
CA ASN A 232 7.64 11.68 7.90
C ASN A 232 8.67 11.46 9.03
N ASP A 233 9.65 12.36 9.19
CA ASP A 233 10.60 12.29 10.31
C ASP A 233 9.89 12.46 11.65
N MET A 234 8.92 13.37 11.72
CA MET A 234 8.12 13.61 12.91
C MET A 234 7.23 12.40 13.25
N LEU A 235 6.50 11.86 12.27
CA LEU A 235 5.65 10.69 12.46
C LEU A 235 6.46 9.46 12.89
N LEU A 236 7.62 9.26 12.28
CA LEU A 236 8.51 8.16 12.64
C LEU A 236 9.07 8.31 14.05
N ALA A 237 9.42 9.52 14.45
CA ALA A 237 9.87 9.79 15.81
C ALA A 237 8.75 9.55 16.85
N CYS A 238 7.51 9.98 16.54
CA CYS A 238 6.35 9.68 17.39
C CYS A 238 6.10 8.16 17.50
N TYR A 239 6.23 7.44 16.39
CA TYR A 239 6.11 5.99 16.38
C TYR A 239 7.18 5.31 17.25
N ILE A 240 8.43 5.76 17.16
CA ILE A 240 9.54 5.26 17.99
C ILE A 240 9.26 5.52 19.48
N GLN A 241 8.81 6.73 19.80
CA GLN A 241 8.49 7.09 21.19
C GLN A 241 7.34 6.21 21.73
N ALA A 242 6.27 6.08 20.97
CA ALA A 242 5.14 5.22 21.35
C ALA A 242 5.54 3.76 21.54
N LEU A 243 6.40 3.22 20.67
CA LEU A 243 6.96 1.87 20.83
C LEU A 243 7.78 1.76 22.12
N SER A 244 8.58 2.77 22.44
CA SER A 244 9.40 2.74 23.65
C SER A 244 8.55 2.73 24.93
N GLU A 245 7.47 3.52 24.94
CA GLU A 245 6.56 3.64 26.08
C GLU A 245 5.68 2.39 26.26
N THR A 246 5.24 1.79 25.14
CA THR A 246 4.35 0.62 25.16
C THR A 246 5.07 -0.71 25.34
N CYS A 247 6.34 -0.80 24.93
CA CYS A 247 7.09 -2.05 24.88
C CYS A 247 8.29 -2.08 25.83
N ASP A 248 8.41 -1.15 26.75
CA ASP A 248 9.55 -0.99 27.69
C ASP A 248 10.90 -1.07 26.97
N PHE A 249 11.01 -0.37 25.84
CA PHE A 249 12.19 -0.42 25.01
C PHE A 249 13.28 0.49 25.58
N PRO A 250 14.44 -0.05 26.02
CA PRO A 250 15.49 0.77 26.60
C PRO A 250 16.03 1.80 25.61
N ALA A 251 16.12 3.05 26.03
CA ALA A 251 16.56 4.18 25.20
C ALA A 251 17.98 3.99 24.62
N GLU A 252 18.84 3.29 25.34
CA GLU A 252 20.26 3.08 25.01
C GLU A 252 20.46 1.97 23.99
N LYS A 253 19.42 1.22 23.67
CA LYS A 253 19.53 0.12 22.71
C LYS A 253 19.19 0.58 21.29
N PRO A 254 19.98 0.17 20.28
CA PRO A 254 19.67 0.53 18.90
C PRO A 254 18.32 -0.02 18.47
N LEU A 255 17.58 0.76 17.67
CA LEU A 255 16.30 0.39 17.08
C LEU A 255 16.37 0.57 15.57
N THR A 256 15.96 -0.44 14.83
CA THR A 256 15.84 -0.37 13.38
C THR A 256 14.37 -0.47 12.98
N ILE A 257 13.88 0.54 12.27
CA ILE A 257 12.53 0.55 11.70
C ILE A 257 12.67 0.54 10.18
N THR A 258 11.93 -0.36 9.54
CA THR A 258 11.85 -0.43 8.10
C THR A 258 10.69 0.41 7.60
N CYS A 259 10.99 1.38 6.74
CA CYS A 259 10.02 2.22 6.05
C CYS A 259 9.91 1.82 4.58
N MET A 260 8.71 1.85 4.03
CA MET A 260 8.52 1.65 2.60
C MET A 260 8.82 2.92 1.81
N VAL A 261 9.42 2.77 0.64
CA VAL A 261 9.81 3.87 -0.27
C VAL A 261 9.28 3.59 -1.66
N ASP A 262 8.68 4.60 -2.29
CA ASP A 262 8.24 4.50 -3.69
C ASP A 262 9.45 4.57 -4.64
N ASN A 263 9.73 3.48 -5.31
CA ASN A 263 10.84 3.33 -6.26
C ASN A 263 10.49 3.81 -7.69
N ARG A 264 9.26 4.26 -7.94
CA ARG A 264 8.89 4.85 -9.24
C ARG A 264 9.75 6.04 -9.61
N ARG A 265 10.36 6.69 -8.63
CA ARG A 265 11.37 7.76 -8.82
C ARG A 265 12.58 7.34 -9.68
N HIS A 266 12.86 6.05 -9.79
CA HIS A 266 13.97 5.51 -10.59
C HIS A 266 13.52 5.04 -11.98
N ILE A 267 12.21 5.08 -12.26
CA ILE A 267 11.64 4.69 -13.54
C ILE A 267 11.76 5.84 -14.52
N LYS A 268 12.04 5.54 -15.79
CA LYS A 268 12.03 6.56 -16.85
C LYS A 268 10.67 7.23 -16.94
N GLN A 269 10.64 8.55 -17.10
CA GLN A 269 9.40 9.33 -17.20
C GLN A 269 8.51 8.89 -18.37
N SER A 270 9.09 8.38 -19.46
CA SER A 270 8.36 7.87 -20.62
C SER A 270 7.76 6.47 -20.42
N ALA A 271 8.06 5.82 -19.31
CA ALA A 271 7.56 4.46 -19.05
C ALA A 271 6.12 4.50 -18.53
N ARG A 272 5.28 3.61 -19.08
CA ARG A 272 3.90 3.43 -18.65
C ARG A 272 3.85 2.38 -17.56
N ILE A 273 3.46 2.79 -16.37
CA ILE A 273 3.44 1.95 -15.17
C ILE A 273 2.01 1.48 -14.94
N GLY A 274 1.83 0.16 -14.83
CA GLY A 274 0.55 -0.46 -14.49
C GLY A 274 0.30 -0.53 -12.99
N LEU A 275 -0.81 -1.15 -12.60
CA LEU A 275 -1.09 -1.46 -11.21
C LEU A 275 -0.12 -2.55 -10.73
N THR A 276 0.78 -2.19 -9.81
CA THR A 276 1.85 -3.08 -9.35
C THR A 276 2.50 -2.55 -8.07
N ASN A 277 3.33 -3.37 -7.44
CA ASN A 277 4.18 -2.99 -6.32
C ASN A 277 5.56 -2.54 -6.81
N HIS A 278 5.88 -1.26 -6.64
CA HIS A 278 7.20 -0.68 -6.91
C HIS A 278 7.79 -0.06 -5.64
N VAL A 279 7.54 -0.69 -4.51
CA VAL A 279 8.12 -0.25 -3.23
C VAL A 279 9.52 -0.79 -3.04
N GLY A 280 10.30 -0.07 -2.28
CA GLY A 280 11.59 -0.49 -1.75
C GLY A 280 11.65 -0.28 -0.25
N LEU A 281 12.73 -0.69 0.36
CA LEU A 281 12.93 -0.63 1.80
C LEU A 281 13.94 0.44 2.18
N LEU A 282 13.59 1.22 3.19
CA LEU A 282 14.50 2.12 3.89
C LEU A 282 14.60 1.67 5.34
N GLN A 283 15.79 1.24 5.74
CA GLN A 283 16.06 0.91 7.13
C GLN A 283 16.53 2.18 7.87
N VAL A 284 15.71 2.66 8.78
CA VAL A 284 16.04 3.76 9.68
C VAL A 284 16.52 3.16 10.98
N ARG A 285 17.87 3.14 11.14
CA ARG A 285 18.52 2.68 12.36
C ARG A 285 18.96 3.87 13.19
N ILE A 286 18.48 3.95 14.41
CA ILE A 286 18.93 4.87 15.43
C ILE A 286 19.60 4.08 16.56
N ASP A 287 20.75 4.55 17.02
CA ASP A 287 21.49 3.87 18.09
C ASP A 287 20.82 4.07 19.45
N ARG A 288 20.15 5.18 19.62
CA ARG A 288 19.30 5.51 20.77
C ARG A 288 18.27 6.54 20.37
N TYR A 289 17.11 6.54 20.98
CA TYR A 289 16.16 7.66 20.83
C TYR A 289 16.47 8.76 21.85
N GLY A 290 15.90 9.95 21.65
CA GLY A 290 16.14 11.11 22.53
C GLY A 290 15.34 11.05 23.83
N SER A 291 15.76 11.84 24.80
CA SER A 291 14.99 12.06 26.04
C SER A 291 13.70 12.85 25.79
N THR A 292 13.65 13.57 24.68
CA THR A 292 12.47 14.32 24.23
C THR A 292 12.09 13.90 22.82
N ILE A 293 10.83 14.15 22.45
CA ILE A 293 10.38 13.93 21.07
C ILE A 293 11.20 14.75 20.06
N GLY A 294 11.58 15.98 20.39
CA GLY A 294 12.40 16.83 19.52
C GLY A 294 13.78 16.26 19.28
N ASP A 295 14.42 15.66 20.27
CA ASP A 295 15.70 14.98 20.12
C ASP A 295 15.56 13.72 19.25
N THR A 296 14.48 12.97 19.42
CA THR A 296 14.19 11.80 18.60
C THR A 296 13.97 12.18 17.14
N VAL A 297 13.20 13.26 16.87
CA VAL A 297 13.00 13.79 15.49
C VAL A 297 14.33 14.15 14.85
N ARG A 298 15.22 14.86 15.58
CA ARG A 298 16.54 15.24 15.04
C ARG A 298 17.37 14.04 14.65
N ARG A 299 17.44 13.01 15.48
CA ARG A 299 18.17 11.76 15.19
C ARG A 299 17.58 11.01 14.00
N VAL A 300 16.26 10.89 13.94
CA VAL A 300 15.57 10.31 12.78
C VAL A 300 15.88 11.08 11.52
N HIS A 301 15.80 12.41 11.55
CA HIS A 301 16.10 13.29 10.41
C HIS A 301 17.54 13.13 9.90
N GLU A 302 18.52 13.06 10.80
CA GLU A 302 19.93 12.84 10.43
C GLU A 302 20.10 11.51 9.68
N VAL A 303 19.47 10.45 10.17
CA VAL A 303 19.53 9.13 9.52
C VAL A 303 18.80 9.13 8.19
N THR A 304 17.57 9.61 8.15
CA THR A 304 16.75 9.60 6.91
C THR A 304 17.39 10.48 5.83
N THR A 305 17.96 11.64 6.20
CA THR A 305 18.67 12.52 5.27
C THR A 305 19.93 11.87 4.73
N ARG A 306 20.73 11.20 5.56
CA ARG A 306 21.90 10.45 5.13
C ARG A 306 21.52 9.32 4.17
N GLU A 307 20.49 8.55 4.49
CA GLU A 307 20.04 7.44 3.66
C GLU A 307 19.47 7.92 2.31
N LYS A 308 18.68 9.00 2.31
CA LYS A 308 18.12 9.61 1.09
C LYS A 308 19.16 10.15 0.12
N LYS A 309 20.35 10.52 0.60
CA LYS A 309 21.48 10.96 -0.23
C LYS A 309 22.20 9.81 -0.95
N LYS A 310 21.96 8.56 -0.54
CA LYS A 310 22.57 7.41 -1.22
C LYS A 310 22.02 7.27 -2.64
N ARG A 311 22.92 7.01 -3.60
CA ARG A 311 22.60 6.90 -5.04
C ARG A 311 21.50 5.87 -5.32
N PHE A 312 21.49 4.77 -4.57
CA PHE A 312 20.53 3.66 -4.72
C PHE A 312 19.51 3.62 -3.58
N PHE A 313 19.14 4.80 -3.09
CA PHE A 313 18.11 4.92 -2.05
C PHE A 313 16.82 4.20 -2.43
N GLY A 314 16.32 3.38 -1.54
CA GLY A 314 15.10 2.59 -1.73
C GLY A 314 15.27 1.32 -2.58
N LEU A 315 16.41 1.14 -3.27
CA LEU A 315 16.70 -0.07 -4.04
C LEU A 315 17.37 -1.16 -3.21
N GLN A 316 17.63 -0.91 -1.94
CA GLN A 316 18.23 -1.88 -1.02
C GLN A 316 17.14 -2.77 -0.43
N GLY A 317 17.36 -4.09 -0.41
CA GLY A 317 16.48 -5.03 0.29
C GLY A 317 15.29 -5.57 -0.49
N ILE A 318 15.38 -5.55 -1.82
CA ILE A 318 14.40 -6.21 -2.69
C ILE A 318 15.05 -7.40 -3.39
#